data_302c19b370697eaf7fcae6be8c465bd1
#
_entry.id   302c19b370697eaf7fcae6be8c465bd1
#
_cell.length_a   1.000
_cell.length_b   1.000
_cell.length_c   1.000
_cell.angle_alpha   90.00
_cell.angle_beta   90.00
_cell.angle_gamma   90.00
#
_symmetry.space_group_name_H-M   'P 1'
#
loop_
_entity.id
_entity.type
_entity.pdbx_description
1 polymer ?
#
loop_
_entity_poly.entity_id
_entity_poly.type
_entity_poly.pdbx_seq_one_letter_code
_entity_poly.pdbx_strand_id
1 'polypeptide(L)'
;MLMLGMNFSATLQLLLPISLTINLLQLSKCHHYVDRAILRGITIFALPAIGLALWASTHWSLSLEVFVAILVLTFSLQDRLGFVRATLDRLLEFQRTYITIMGLVHGASNLGGSMLTALAFGKGLDRHVSRATIVAGYILFATIQLATLYLAGEEWQIDFGVEASLIVSGAITFWLTERYIFTKFDSKKYRKGLEILLIATGILLLLSSF
;
A
#
# COMPACT_ATOMS: atom_id res chain seq x y z
N MET A 1 -6.55 -10.53 8.97
CA MET A 1 -7.75 -9.88 8.48
C MET A 1 -8.85 -10.89 8.21
N LEU A 2 -8.71 -11.80 7.26
CA LEU A 2 -9.57 -13.00 7.18
C LEU A 2 -9.59 -13.78 8.51
N MET A 3 -8.49 -13.86 9.23
CA MET A 3 -8.43 -14.46 10.57
C MET A 3 -9.25 -13.74 11.64
N LEU A 4 -9.65 -12.49 11.43
CA LEU A 4 -10.51 -11.72 12.35
C LEU A 4 -11.97 -11.72 11.90
N GLY A 5 -12.31 -12.44 10.81
CA GLY A 5 -13.67 -12.46 10.27
C GLY A 5 -14.14 -11.13 9.64
N MET A 6 -13.20 -10.22 9.39
CA MET A 6 -13.51 -8.93 8.76
C MET A 6 -13.49 -9.05 7.24
N ASN A 7 -14.48 -8.48 6.57
CA ASN A 7 -14.49 -8.35 5.13
C ASN A 7 -13.45 -7.31 4.65
N PHE A 8 -13.20 -7.25 3.33
CA PHE A 8 -12.19 -6.35 2.75
C PHE A 8 -12.50 -4.88 3.01
N SER A 9 -13.78 -4.46 2.85
CA SER A 9 -14.23 -3.09 3.13
C SER A 9 -13.99 -2.67 4.58
N ALA A 10 -14.43 -3.48 5.56
CA ALA A 10 -14.21 -3.19 6.98
C ALA A 10 -12.71 -3.10 7.33
N THR A 11 -11.92 -3.95 6.69
CA THR A 11 -10.47 -3.90 6.84
C THR A 11 -9.88 -2.58 6.33
N LEU A 12 -10.33 -2.10 5.16
CA LEU A 12 -9.87 -0.82 4.62
C LEU A 12 -10.35 0.35 5.49
N GLN A 13 -11.61 0.32 5.95
CA GLN A 13 -12.16 1.33 6.87
C GLN A 13 -11.30 1.47 8.13
N LEU A 14 -10.79 0.36 8.66
CA LEU A 14 -9.91 0.36 9.83
C LEU A 14 -8.50 0.91 9.51
N LEU A 15 -7.91 0.48 8.40
CA LEU A 15 -6.50 0.76 8.10
C LEU A 15 -6.25 2.12 7.44
N LEU A 16 -7.18 2.57 6.58
CA LEU A 16 -6.95 3.77 5.77
C LEU A 16 -6.85 5.06 6.61
N PRO A 17 -7.70 5.31 7.63
CA PRO A 17 -7.58 6.51 8.46
C PRO A 17 -6.26 6.54 9.25
N ILE A 18 -5.83 5.37 9.76
CA ILE A 18 -4.55 5.24 10.48
C ILE A 18 -3.38 5.53 9.53
N SER A 19 -3.40 4.89 8.35
CA SER A 19 -2.39 5.07 7.31
C SER A 19 -2.35 6.53 6.84
N LEU A 20 -3.50 7.14 6.60
CA LEU A 20 -3.62 8.54 6.18
C LEU A 20 -2.99 9.46 7.23
N THR A 21 -3.32 9.26 8.51
CA THR A 21 -2.79 10.06 9.62
C THR A 21 -1.26 9.96 9.69
N ILE A 22 -0.71 8.75 9.67
CA ILE A 22 0.74 8.52 9.72
C ILE A 22 1.43 9.17 8.52
N ASN A 23 0.88 9.00 7.31
CA ASN A 23 1.46 9.56 6.10
C ASN A 23 1.37 11.09 6.08
N LEU A 24 0.29 11.71 6.58
CA LEU A 24 0.18 13.15 6.73
C LEU A 24 1.22 13.70 7.72
N LEU A 25 1.40 13.06 8.87
CA LEU A 25 2.44 13.42 9.84
C LEU A 25 3.84 13.31 9.23
N GLN A 26 4.09 12.31 8.41
CA GLN A 26 5.36 12.13 7.73
C GLN A 26 5.55 13.17 6.60
N LEU A 27 4.52 13.41 5.79
CA LEU A 27 4.58 14.37 4.68
C LEU A 27 4.80 15.80 5.18
N SER A 28 4.23 16.17 6.33
CA SER A 28 4.43 17.51 6.92
C SER A 28 5.91 17.88 7.10
N LYS A 29 6.77 16.88 7.29
CA LYS A 29 8.22 17.04 7.47
C LYS A 29 9.03 17.01 6.17
N CYS A 30 8.47 16.45 5.08
CA CYS A 30 9.25 16.20 3.84
C CYS A 30 8.53 16.62 2.54
N HIS A 31 7.43 17.35 2.61
CA HIS A 31 6.58 17.71 1.46
C HIS A 31 7.34 18.42 0.32
N HIS A 32 8.39 19.17 0.63
CA HIS A 32 9.20 19.90 -0.35
C HIS A 32 10.09 18.97 -1.21
N TYR A 33 10.27 17.73 -0.82
CA TYR A 33 11.03 16.74 -1.59
C TYR A 33 10.16 15.91 -2.54
N VAL A 34 8.86 16.15 -2.62
CA VAL A 34 7.95 15.35 -3.45
C VAL A 34 8.24 15.53 -4.95
N ASP A 35 8.46 14.42 -5.66
CA ASP A 35 8.54 14.42 -7.13
C ASP A 35 7.14 14.62 -7.75
N ARG A 36 6.94 15.84 -8.26
CA ARG A 36 5.65 16.24 -8.83
C ARG A 36 5.31 15.50 -10.14
N ALA A 37 6.31 15.00 -10.87
CA ALA A 37 6.08 14.29 -12.12
C ALA A 37 5.52 12.89 -11.87
N ILE A 38 6.11 12.17 -10.90
CA ILE A 38 5.57 10.87 -10.45
C ILE A 38 4.18 11.05 -9.85
N LEU A 39 4.00 12.06 -8.98
CA LEU A 39 2.70 12.30 -8.33
C LEU A 39 1.60 12.61 -9.34
N ARG A 40 1.90 13.41 -10.38
CA ARG A 40 0.98 13.67 -11.49
C ARG A 40 0.63 12.38 -12.24
N GLY A 41 1.62 11.52 -12.51
CA GLY A 41 1.38 10.21 -13.11
C GLY A 41 0.45 9.34 -12.26
N ILE A 42 0.69 9.29 -10.95
CA ILE A 42 -0.18 8.59 -9.99
C ILE A 42 -1.61 9.13 -10.05
N THR A 43 -1.77 10.45 -9.99
CA THR A 43 -3.09 11.09 -10.03
C THR A 43 -3.86 10.76 -11.30
N ILE A 44 -3.20 10.76 -12.46
CA ILE A 44 -3.87 10.55 -13.75
C ILE A 44 -4.16 9.06 -14.02
N PHE A 45 -3.23 8.17 -13.68
CA PHE A 45 -3.31 6.76 -14.08
C PHE A 45 -3.64 5.81 -12.95
N ALA A 46 -3.08 6.01 -11.73
CA ALA A 46 -3.32 5.10 -10.63
C ALA A 46 -4.65 5.38 -9.92
N LEU A 47 -5.00 6.64 -9.64
CA LEU A 47 -6.21 6.92 -8.85
C LEU A 47 -7.49 6.41 -9.52
N PRO A 48 -7.75 6.63 -10.84
CA PRO A 48 -8.91 6.04 -11.49
C PRO A 48 -8.88 4.51 -11.46
N ALA A 49 -7.71 3.91 -11.66
CA ALA A 49 -7.53 2.45 -11.63
C ALA A 49 -7.81 1.88 -10.23
N ILE A 50 -7.36 2.55 -9.15
CA ILE A 50 -7.67 2.19 -7.76
C ILE A 50 -9.17 2.24 -7.52
N GLY A 51 -9.81 3.36 -7.87
CA GLY A 51 -11.25 3.53 -7.69
C GLY A 51 -12.06 2.46 -8.41
N LEU A 52 -11.75 2.20 -9.69
CA LEU A 52 -12.43 1.17 -10.48
C LEU A 52 -12.23 -0.23 -9.91
N ALA A 53 -10.99 -0.59 -9.56
CA ALA A 53 -10.70 -1.93 -9.02
C ALA A 53 -11.35 -2.15 -7.65
N LEU A 54 -11.31 -1.14 -6.77
CA LEU A 54 -11.95 -1.22 -5.46
C LEU A 54 -13.48 -1.28 -5.59
N TRP A 55 -14.07 -0.44 -6.44
CA TRP A 55 -15.50 -0.47 -6.69
C TRP A 55 -15.97 -1.82 -7.24
N ALA A 56 -15.20 -2.39 -8.18
CA ALA A 56 -15.47 -3.72 -8.72
C ALA A 56 -15.36 -4.80 -7.62
N SER A 57 -14.39 -4.68 -6.71
CA SER A 57 -14.18 -5.63 -5.61
C SER A 57 -15.31 -5.58 -4.57
N THR A 58 -15.96 -4.44 -4.38
CA THR A 58 -17.09 -4.30 -3.44
C THR A 58 -18.42 -4.78 -4.04
N HIS A 59 -18.60 -4.66 -5.37
CA HIS A 59 -19.88 -5.02 -6.03
C HIS A 59 -19.90 -6.44 -6.60
N TRP A 60 -18.76 -6.97 -6.96
CA TRP A 60 -18.65 -8.34 -7.46
C TRP A 60 -18.05 -9.21 -6.36
N SER A 61 -18.75 -10.29 -5.99
CA SER A 61 -18.30 -11.28 -5.01
C SER A 61 -17.12 -12.13 -5.55
N LEU A 62 -16.09 -11.44 -6.06
CA LEU A 62 -14.87 -12.10 -6.50
C LEU A 62 -14.09 -12.53 -5.26
N SER A 63 -13.82 -13.81 -5.14
CA SER A 63 -12.88 -14.32 -4.14
C SER A 63 -11.45 -13.86 -4.51
N LEU A 64 -11.12 -12.64 -4.12
CA LEU A 64 -9.81 -12.04 -4.40
C LEU A 64 -8.69 -12.66 -3.56
N GLU A 65 -9.03 -13.54 -2.62
CA GLU A 65 -8.10 -14.13 -1.65
C GLU A 65 -6.93 -14.85 -2.33
N VAL A 66 -7.22 -15.72 -3.29
CA VAL A 66 -6.19 -16.41 -4.06
C VAL A 66 -5.36 -15.45 -4.90
N PHE A 67 -6.01 -14.46 -5.53
CA PHE A 67 -5.32 -13.44 -6.32
C PHE A 67 -4.39 -12.59 -5.44
N VAL A 68 -4.88 -12.15 -4.28
CA VAL A 68 -4.09 -11.40 -3.29
C VAL A 68 -2.93 -12.25 -2.78
N ALA A 69 -3.16 -13.52 -2.45
CA ALA A 69 -2.12 -14.43 -1.99
C ALA A 69 -1.01 -14.62 -3.03
N ILE A 70 -1.38 -14.82 -4.30
CA ILE A 70 -0.41 -14.92 -5.41
C ILE A 70 0.39 -13.63 -5.55
N LEU A 71 -0.27 -12.47 -5.49
CA LEU A 71 0.41 -11.17 -5.55
C LEU A 71 1.39 -10.98 -4.39
N VAL A 72 0.96 -11.26 -3.14
CA VAL A 72 1.83 -11.18 -1.96
C VAL A 72 3.06 -12.04 -2.12
N LEU A 73 2.87 -13.30 -2.53
CA LEU A 73 3.98 -14.23 -2.75
C LEU A 73 4.90 -13.76 -3.88
N THR A 74 4.34 -13.30 -4.99
CA THR A 74 5.11 -12.78 -6.14
C THR A 74 5.98 -11.60 -5.70
N PHE A 75 5.41 -10.62 -4.99
CA PHE A 75 6.17 -9.48 -4.50
C PHE A 75 7.16 -9.83 -3.39
N SER A 76 6.84 -10.80 -2.53
CA SER A 76 7.76 -11.28 -1.48
C SER A 76 8.98 -11.98 -2.05
N LEU A 77 8.81 -12.67 -3.18
CA LEU A 77 9.85 -13.45 -3.84
C LEU A 77 10.54 -12.70 -4.98
N GLN A 78 10.17 -11.44 -5.27
CA GLN A 78 10.71 -10.68 -6.41
C GLN A 78 12.24 -10.59 -6.41
N ASP A 79 12.86 -10.49 -5.22
CA ASP A 79 14.32 -10.44 -5.10
C ASP A 79 15.02 -11.79 -5.30
N ARG A 80 14.26 -12.89 -5.17
CA ARG A 80 14.76 -14.27 -5.34
C ARG A 80 14.47 -14.82 -6.74
N LEU A 81 13.39 -14.35 -7.36
CA LEU A 81 12.96 -14.79 -8.69
C LEU A 81 13.42 -13.78 -9.73
N GLY A 82 14.56 -14.03 -10.36
CA GLY A 82 15.14 -13.12 -11.34
C GLY A 82 14.23 -12.75 -12.50
N PHE A 83 13.31 -13.67 -12.92
CA PHE A 83 12.35 -13.40 -13.98
C PHE A 83 11.28 -12.38 -13.52
N VAL A 84 10.82 -12.42 -12.28
CA VAL A 84 9.86 -11.46 -11.72
C VAL A 84 10.47 -10.07 -11.70
N ARG A 85 11.71 -9.98 -11.23
CA ARG A 85 12.47 -8.72 -11.22
C ARG A 85 12.65 -8.18 -12.65
N ALA A 86 13.08 -9.02 -13.60
CA ALA A 86 13.27 -8.60 -14.98
C ALA A 86 11.95 -8.13 -15.65
N THR A 87 10.82 -8.76 -15.29
CA THR A 87 9.50 -8.34 -15.77
C THR A 87 9.09 -6.99 -15.19
N LEU A 88 9.32 -6.77 -13.89
CA LEU A 88 9.04 -5.48 -13.24
C LEU A 88 9.94 -4.37 -13.78
N ASP A 89 11.23 -4.64 -13.98
CA ASP A 89 12.17 -3.68 -14.54
C ASP A 89 11.76 -3.27 -15.98
N ARG A 90 11.33 -4.25 -16.80
CA ARG A 90 10.81 -4.00 -18.14
C ARG A 90 9.49 -3.21 -18.13
N LEU A 91 8.59 -3.49 -17.17
CA LEU A 91 7.35 -2.73 -16.98
C LEU A 91 7.62 -1.28 -16.55
N LEU A 92 8.69 -1.01 -15.80
CA LEU A 92 9.07 0.35 -15.38
C LEU A 92 9.46 1.23 -16.59
N GLU A 93 9.92 0.65 -17.70
CA GLU A 93 10.18 1.38 -18.94
C GLU A 93 8.88 1.98 -19.52
N PHE A 94 7.75 1.30 -19.33
CA PHE A 94 6.40 1.76 -19.69
C PHE A 94 5.68 2.37 -18.50
N GLN A 95 6.19 3.48 -17.99
CA GLN A 95 5.76 4.10 -16.75
C GLN A 95 4.23 4.26 -16.61
N ARG A 96 3.51 4.66 -17.67
CA ARG A 96 2.04 4.83 -17.62
C ARG A 96 1.34 3.51 -17.34
N THR A 97 1.71 2.47 -18.08
CA THR A 97 1.18 1.10 -17.91
C THR A 97 1.50 0.58 -16.52
N TYR A 98 2.75 0.75 -16.07
CA TYR A 98 3.15 0.37 -14.71
C TYR A 98 2.28 1.01 -13.64
N ILE A 99 2.08 2.33 -13.71
CA ILE A 99 1.29 3.09 -12.74
C ILE A 99 -0.19 2.66 -12.78
N THR A 100 -0.74 2.37 -13.96
CA THR A 100 -2.12 1.86 -14.09
C THR A 100 -2.25 0.47 -13.43
N ILE A 101 -1.34 -0.46 -13.73
CA ILE A 101 -1.33 -1.81 -13.13
C ILE A 101 -1.16 -1.71 -11.61
N MET A 102 -0.25 -0.86 -11.14
CA MET A 102 -0.06 -0.58 -9.72
C MET A 102 -1.37 -0.13 -9.07
N GLY A 103 -2.13 0.75 -9.75
CA GLY A 103 -3.44 1.21 -9.27
C GLY A 103 -4.46 0.08 -9.20
N LEU A 104 -4.57 -0.75 -10.24
CA LEU A 104 -5.48 -1.91 -10.24
C LEU A 104 -5.14 -2.89 -9.10
N VAL A 105 -3.86 -3.21 -8.95
CA VAL A 105 -3.38 -4.08 -7.85
C VAL A 105 -3.70 -3.46 -6.50
N HIS A 106 -3.46 -2.16 -6.33
CA HIS A 106 -3.71 -1.49 -5.06
C HIS A 106 -5.21 -1.43 -4.72
N GLY A 107 -6.06 -1.11 -5.68
CA GLY A 107 -7.51 -1.07 -5.48
C GLY A 107 -8.10 -2.43 -5.14
N ALA A 108 -7.60 -3.50 -5.76
CA ALA A 108 -8.09 -4.86 -5.54
C ALA A 108 -7.54 -5.51 -4.25
N SER A 109 -6.35 -5.13 -3.78
CA SER A 109 -5.65 -5.87 -2.72
C SER A 109 -4.99 -5.03 -1.64
N ASN A 110 -4.94 -3.72 -1.80
CA ASN A 110 -4.17 -2.79 -0.97
C ASN A 110 -2.63 -3.04 -0.97
N LEU A 111 -2.10 -3.81 -1.93
CA LEU A 111 -0.68 -4.21 -1.98
C LEU A 111 0.18 -3.43 -2.98
N GLY A 112 -0.40 -2.48 -3.71
CA GLY A 112 0.32 -1.65 -4.70
C GLY A 112 1.45 -0.78 -4.12
N GLY A 113 1.58 -0.72 -2.80
CA GLY A 113 2.63 0.06 -2.15
C GLY A 113 4.05 -0.43 -2.42
N SER A 114 4.23 -1.74 -2.60
CA SER A 114 5.52 -2.31 -3.02
C SER A 114 5.90 -1.85 -4.43
N MET A 115 4.92 -1.77 -5.34
CA MET A 115 5.11 -1.25 -6.70
C MET A 115 5.41 0.26 -6.69
N LEU A 116 4.74 1.05 -5.83
CA LEU A 116 5.05 2.46 -5.65
C LEU A 116 6.48 2.66 -5.15
N THR A 117 6.91 1.84 -4.22
CA THR A 117 8.29 1.84 -3.70
C THR A 117 9.28 1.49 -4.81
N ALA A 118 9.01 0.44 -5.59
CA ALA A 118 9.84 0.05 -6.74
C ALA A 118 9.91 1.15 -7.80
N LEU A 119 8.81 1.83 -8.09
CA LEU A 119 8.78 2.97 -9.02
C LEU A 119 9.69 4.11 -8.53
N ALA A 120 9.58 4.49 -7.26
CA ALA A 120 10.35 5.61 -6.71
C ALA A 120 11.86 5.32 -6.69
N PHE A 121 12.27 4.10 -6.27
CA PHE A 121 13.68 3.70 -6.24
C PHE A 121 14.21 3.33 -7.64
N GLY A 122 13.40 2.73 -8.49
CA GLY A 122 13.79 2.34 -9.86
C GLY A 122 14.11 3.54 -10.77
N LYS A 123 13.59 4.72 -10.42
CA LYS A 123 13.95 5.98 -11.10
C LYS A 123 15.27 6.61 -10.64
N GLY A 124 15.99 5.99 -9.73
CA GLY A 124 17.26 6.52 -9.23
C GLY A 124 17.13 7.82 -8.43
N LEU A 125 15.95 8.11 -7.90
CA LEU A 125 15.72 9.31 -7.08
C LEU A 125 16.52 9.26 -5.78
N ASP A 126 16.93 10.42 -5.30
CA ASP A 126 17.49 10.56 -3.96
C ASP A 126 16.56 9.96 -2.90
N ARG A 127 17.17 9.46 -1.80
CA ARG A 127 16.44 8.80 -0.70
C ARG A 127 15.33 9.68 -0.10
N HIS A 128 15.58 10.99 0.04
CA HIS A 128 14.58 11.91 0.61
C HIS A 128 13.44 12.16 -0.37
N VAL A 129 13.75 12.30 -1.66
CA VAL A 129 12.77 12.46 -2.72
C VAL A 129 11.92 11.20 -2.87
N SER A 130 12.55 10.02 -2.90
CA SER A 130 11.84 8.74 -2.96
C SER A 130 10.88 8.59 -1.79
N ARG A 131 11.35 8.81 -0.55
CA ARG A 131 10.53 8.71 0.66
C ARG A 131 9.33 9.67 0.62
N ALA A 132 9.56 10.94 0.31
CA ALA A 132 8.50 11.94 0.27
C ALA A 132 7.45 11.62 -0.81
N THR A 133 7.90 11.16 -1.98
CA THR A 133 7.02 10.80 -3.10
C THR A 133 6.18 9.56 -2.78
N ILE A 134 6.76 8.54 -2.14
CA ILE A 134 6.04 7.35 -1.67
C ILE A 134 4.94 7.75 -0.68
N VAL A 135 5.29 8.56 0.31
CA VAL A 135 4.33 9.02 1.34
C VAL A 135 3.18 9.83 0.72
N ALA A 136 3.50 10.76 -0.19
CA ALA A 136 2.47 11.51 -0.91
C ALA A 136 1.58 10.60 -1.76
N GLY A 137 2.15 9.58 -2.40
CA GLY A 137 1.41 8.56 -3.14
C GLY A 137 0.45 7.78 -2.25
N TYR A 138 0.88 7.35 -1.06
CA TYR A 138 0.01 6.66 -0.10
C TYR A 138 -1.15 7.52 0.41
N ILE A 139 -0.94 8.83 0.59
CA ILE A 139 -2.02 9.75 0.94
C ILE A 139 -3.07 9.77 -0.18
N LEU A 140 -2.66 9.89 -1.43
CA LEU A 140 -3.56 9.85 -2.58
C LEU A 140 -4.31 8.51 -2.67
N PHE A 141 -3.62 7.38 -2.46
CA PHE A 141 -4.22 6.06 -2.46
C PHE A 141 -5.28 5.92 -1.38
N ALA A 142 -4.95 6.26 -0.13
CA ALA A 142 -5.91 6.20 0.97
C ALA A 142 -7.11 7.10 0.73
N THR A 143 -6.89 8.31 0.21
CA THR A 143 -7.97 9.28 -0.07
C THR A 143 -8.93 8.75 -1.12
N ILE A 144 -8.43 8.22 -2.26
CA ILE A 144 -9.30 7.69 -3.30
C ILE A 144 -10.03 6.42 -2.84
N GLN A 145 -9.38 5.56 -2.05
CA GLN A 145 -10.03 4.37 -1.50
C GLN A 145 -11.16 4.74 -0.54
N LEU A 146 -10.96 5.68 0.38
CA LEU A 146 -12.02 6.17 1.28
C LEU A 146 -13.17 6.80 0.48
N ALA A 147 -12.86 7.64 -0.51
CA ALA A 147 -13.88 8.23 -1.38
C ALA A 147 -14.65 7.16 -2.15
N THR A 148 -13.98 6.12 -2.66
CA THR A 148 -14.62 5.02 -3.39
C THR A 148 -15.53 4.20 -2.48
N LEU A 149 -15.11 3.86 -1.26
CA LEU A 149 -15.95 3.14 -0.29
C LEU A 149 -17.22 3.94 0.05
N TYR A 150 -17.05 5.25 0.26
CA TYR A 150 -18.18 6.13 0.52
C TYR A 150 -19.17 6.20 -0.67
N LEU A 151 -18.66 6.37 -1.89
CA LEU A 151 -19.47 6.42 -3.11
C LEU A 151 -20.10 5.07 -3.47
N ALA A 152 -19.47 3.97 -3.08
CA ALA A 152 -20.02 2.62 -3.24
C ALA A 152 -21.16 2.31 -2.26
N GLY A 153 -21.45 3.21 -1.30
CA GLY A 153 -22.47 3.00 -0.30
C GLY A 153 -22.09 2.01 0.80
N GLU A 154 -20.80 1.74 0.98
CA GLU A 154 -20.33 0.85 2.03
C GLU A 154 -20.61 1.46 3.40
N GLU A 155 -21.39 0.75 4.22
CA GLU A 155 -21.67 1.18 5.58
C GLU A 155 -20.39 1.18 6.44
N TRP A 156 -20.22 2.22 7.26
CA TRP A 156 -19.08 2.31 8.18
C TRP A 156 -19.28 1.35 9.34
N GLN A 157 -18.47 0.29 9.37
CA GLN A 157 -18.62 -0.82 10.31
C GLN A 157 -17.78 -0.66 11.57
N ILE A 158 -16.88 0.31 11.60
CA ILE A 158 -15.93 0.49 12.70
C ILE A 158 -16.48 1.51 13.70
N ASP A 159 -16.49 1.14 14.99
CA ASP A 159 -16.87 2.06 16.06
C ASP A 159 -15.89 3.24 16.11
N PHE A 160 -16.42 4.45 16.21
CA PHE A 160 -15.65 5.69 16.23
C PHE A 160 -14.61 5.74 17.37
N GLY A 161 -14.96 5.21 18.56
CA GLY A 161 -14.04 5.17 19.69
C GLY A 161 -12.86 4.23 19.45
N VAL A 162 -13.12 3.08 18.84
CA VAL A 162 -12.08 2.13 18.43
C VAL A 162 -11.18 2.76 17.37
N GLU A 163 -11.76 3.35 16.33
CA GLU A 163 -11.00 4.01 15.27
C GLU A 163 -10.12 5.14 15.80
N ALA A 164 -10.68 6.03 16.62
CA ALA A 164 -9.93 7.13 17.23
C ALA A 164 -8.77 6.62 18.09
N SER A 165 -8.99 5.57 18.89
CA SER A 165 -7.93 4.96 19.72
C SER A 165 -6.80 4.38 18.88
N LEU A 166 -7.12 3.75 17.75
CA LEU A 166 -6.14 3.19 16.84
C LEU A 166 -5.36 4.27 16.07
N ILE A 167 -6.02 5.35 15.65
CA ILE A 167 -5.35 6.51 15.05
C ILE A 167 -4.35 7.12 16.04
N VAL A 168 -4.77 7.36 17.28
CA VAL A 168 -3.89 7.92 18.32
C VAL A 168 -2.72 6.99 18.62
N SER A 169 -2.98 5.70 18.81
CA SER A 169 -1.93 4.71 19.07
C SER A 169 -0.95 4.59 17.90
N GLY A 170 -1.45 4.63 16.66
CA GLY A 170 -0.65 4.64 15.45
C GLY A 170 0.23 5.90 15.35
N ALA A 171 -0.32 7.06 15.65
CA ALA A 171 0.43 8.33 15.67
C ALA A 171 1.52 8.34 16.76
N ILE A 172 1.23 7.84 17.96
CA ILE A 172 2.21 7.70 19.04
C ILE A 172 3.30 6.71 18.63
N THR A 173 2.93 5.55 18.13
CA THR A 173 3.89 4.52 17.66
C THR A 173 4.78 5.07 16.55
N PHE A 174 4.20 5.78 15.59
CA PHE A 174 4.98 6.45 14.54
C PHE A 174 5.98 7.45 15.12
N TRP A 175 5.56 8.32 16.05
CA TRP A 175 6.43 9.31 16.67
C TRP A 175 7.58 8.67 17.45
N LEU A 176 7.30 7.63 18.24
CA LEU A 176 8.31 6.87 18.97
C LEU A 176 9.28 6.16 18.02
N THR A 177 8.76 5.50 17.00
CA THR A 177 9.56 4.76 16.02
C THR A 177 10.47 5.70 15.24
N GLU A 178 9.95 6.84 14.79
CA GLU A 178 10.75 7.82 14.05
C GLU A 178 11.88 8.39 14.93
N ARG A 179 11.61 8.67 16.20
CA ARG A 179 12.58 9.24 17.11
C ARG A 179 13.70 8.26 17.53
N TYR A 180 13.33 6.99 17.79
CA TYR A 180 14.27 6.05 18.43
C TYR A 180 14.80 4.96 17.50
N ILE A 181 14.08 4.61 16.45
CA ILE A 181 14.40 3.45 15.61
C ILE A 181 14.99 3.89 14.26
N PHE A 182 14.41 4.89 13.59
CA PHE A 182 14.85 5.28 12.25
C PHE A 182 16.30 5.78 12.17
N THR A 183 16.84 6.25 13.28
CA THR A 183 18.24 6.72 13.36
C THR A 183 19.25 5.59 13.53
N LYS A 184 18.82 4.37 13.90
CA LYS A 184 19.73 3.28 14.33
C LYS A 184 19.58 1.97 13.55
N PHE A 185 18.58 1.81 12.66
CA PHE A 185 18.32 0.52 12.01
C PHE A 185 19.13 0.31 10.74
N ASP A 186 19.78 -0.88 10.66
CA ASP A 186 20.38 -1.41 9.44
C ASP A 186 19.29 -1.80 8.45
N SER A 187 19.26 -1.13 7.30
CA SER A 187 18.28 -1.34 6.24
C SER A 187 18.19 -2.78 5.74
N LYS A 188 19.29 -3.55 5.81
CA LYS A 188 19.33 -4.97 5.40
C LYS A 188 18.54 -5.87 6.34
N LYS A 189 18.66 -5.66 7.66
CA LYS A 189 17.92 -6.45 8.67
C LYS A 189 16.42 -6.18 8.60
N TYR A 190 16.04 -4.91 8.43
CA TYR A 190 14.65 -4.51 8.26
C TYR A 190 14.01 -5.17 7.03
N ARG A 191 14.68 -5.12 5.87
CA ARG A 191 14.21 -5.72 4.62
C ARG A 191 14.00 -7.23 4.74
N LYS A 192 14.97 -7.94 5.38
CA LYS A 192 14.85 -9.38 5.61
C LYS A 192 13.67 -9.74 6.54
N GLY A 193 13.46 -8.96 7.59
CA GLY A 193 12.31 -9.15 8.49
C GLY A 193 10.98 -8.96 7.77
N LEU A 194 10.87 -7.92 6.93
CA LEU A 194 9.69 -7.65 6.12
C LEU A 194 9.43 -8.78 5.10
N GLU A 195 10.47 -9.27 4.42
CA GLU A 195 10.37 -10.40 3.48
C GLU A 195 9.79 -11.65 4.17
N ILE A 196 10.32 -12.02 5.35
CA ILE A 196 9.83 -13.16 6.11
C ILE A 196 8.36 -12.98 6.50
N LEU A 197 7.98 -11.79 6.97
CA LEU A 197 6.60 -11.48 7.35
C LEU A 197 5.65 -11.62 6.15
N LEU A 198 6.02 -11.09 4.99
CA LEU A 198 5.22 -11.15 3.77
C LEU A 198 5.07 -12.59 3.26
N ILE A 199 6.14 -13.38 3.28
CA ILE A 199 6.08 -14.81 2.90
C ILE A 199 5.14 -15.56 3.84
N ALA A 200 5.28 -15.38 5.16
CA ALA A 200 4.41 -16.02 6.13
C ALA A 200 2.94 -15.63 5.93
N THR A 201 2.66 -14.36 5.70
CA THR A 201 1.31 -13.86 5.42
C THR A 201 0.74 -14.44 4.12
N GLY A 202 1.53 -14.50 3.06
CA GLY A 202 1.11 -15.08 1.78
C GLY A 202 0.77 -16.56 1.88
N ILE A 203 1.59 -17.35 2.62
CA ILE A 203 1.32 -18.77 2.88
C ILE A 203 0.04 -18.94 3.72
N LEU A 204 -0.12 -18.15 4.78
CA LEU A 204 -1.32 -18.20 5.62
C LEU A 204 -2.60 -17.86 4.82
N LEU A 205 -2.55 -16.87 3.93
CA LEU A 205 -3.67 -16.53 3.06
C LEU A 205 -4.01 -17.66 2.09
N LEU A 206 -3.02 -18.34 1.50
CA LEU A 206 -3.26 -19.50 0.66
C LEU A 206 -3.89 -20.65 1.44
N LEU A 207 -3.41 -20.94 2.65
CA LEU A 207 -3.97 -22.02 3.48
C LEU A 207 -5.39 -21.70 3.97
N SER A 208 -5.75 -20.44 4.14
CA SER A 208 -7.10 -20.02 4.59
C SER A 208 -8.12 -19.99 3.46
N SER A 209 -7.70 -20.08 2.19
CA SER A 209 -8.58 -20.05 1.02
C SER A 209 -9.00 -21.44 0.53
N PHE A 210 -8.52 -22.50 1.19
CA PHE A 210 -8.94 -23.89 0.99
C PHE A 210 -9.61 -24.46 2.23
#